data_740ce48a6d1174b4a404cb00f2764f40
#
_entry.id   740ce48a6d1174b4a404cb00f2764f40
#
_cell.length_a   1.000
_cell.length_b   1.000
_cell.length_c   1.000
_cell.angle_alpha   90.00
_cell.angle_beta   90.00
_cell.angle_gamma   90.00
#
_symmetry.space_group_name_H-M   'P 1'
#
loop_
_entity.id
_entity.type
_entity.pdbx_description
1 polymer ?
#
loop_
_entity_poly.entity_id
_entity_poly.type
_entity_poly.pdbx_seq_one_letter_code
_entity_poly.pdbx_strand_id
1 'polypeptide(L)'
;MNGKSMLIVAATVFVLAVVVVSSVAISAQDKYTLKLPGGVPFSDWKGYEDWRLISTSKTDDRLKVILGNPTIIAAFKSGIPGNGKPFPEGSKIAKVQWKPKKSTEAPFVVDVPDTLADLFFMEKDSKRFPETGGWGYAQFDYDPASATYTPDKAGTPTCGQVCHVKVKAKDYVFHPYQTR
;
A
#
# COMPACT_ATOMS: atom_id res chain seq x y z
N MET A 1 -14.15 -62.41 10.38
CA MET A 1 -13.52 -61.41 9.46
C MET A 1 -12.14 -61.97 9.13
N ASN A 2 -11.89 -62.25 7.87
CA ASN A 2 -10.63 -62.87 7.41
C ASN A 2 -9.50 -61.82 7.43
N GLY A 3 -8.29 -62.20 7.87
CA GLY A 3 -7.15 -61.33 8.03
C GLY A 3 -6.79 -60.46 6.80
N LYS A 4 -7.16 -60.89 5.59
CA LYS A 4 -7.03 -60.11 4.35
C LYS A 4 -7.94 -58.91 4.28
N SER A 5 -9.16 -58.96 4.85
CA SER A 5 -10.08 -57.83 4.90
C SER A 5 -9.62 -56.78 5.91
N MET A 6 -8.95 -57.20 6.97
CA MET A 6 -8.42 -56.27 7.98
C MET A 6 -7.18 -55.53 7.49
N LEU A 7 -6.34 -56.13 6.67
CA LEU A 7 -5.19 -55.51 6.03
C LEU A 7 -5.59 -54.47 4.97
N ILE A 8 -6.66 -54.72 4.22
CA ILE A 8 -7.17 -53.78 3.20
C ILE A 8 -7.78 -52.53 3.88
N VAL A 9 -8.53 -52.70 4.97
CA VAL A 9 -9.11 -51.58 5.73
C VAL A 9 -8.02 -50.75 6.37
N ALA A 10 -6.98 -51.38 6.93
CA ALA A 10 -5.83 -50.63 7.50
C ALA A 10 -5.04 -49.86 6.44
N ALA A 11 -4.83 -50.42 5.26
CA ALA A 11 -4.15 -49.77 4.16
C ALA A 11 -4.96 -48.59 3.59
N THR A 12 -6.29 -48.72 3.52
CA THR A 12 -7.18 -47.65 3.02
C THR A 12 -7.25 -46.48 4.00
N VAL A 13 -7.27 -46.72 5.30
CA VAL A 13 -7.26 -45.72 6.34
C VAL A 13 -5.92 -44.94 6.35
N PHE A 14 -4.80 -45.64 6.13
CA PHE A 14 -3.48 -45.01 6.10
C PHE A 14 -3.28 -44.17 4.85
N VAL A 15 -3.79 -44.55 3.69
CA VAL A 15 -3.75 -43.74 2.47
C VAL A 15 -4.65 -42.50 2.58
N LEU A 16 -5.82 -42.58 3.22
CA LEU A 16 -6.69 -41.44 3.48
C LEU A 16 -6.08 -40.47 4.50
N ALA A 17 -5.34 -40.96 5.50
CA ALA A 17 -4.67 -40.10 6.48
C ALA A 17 -3.49 -39.29 5.89
N VAL A 18 -2.81 -39.85 4.87
CA VAL A 18 -1.67 -39.19 4.21
C VAL A 18 -2.12 -38.10 3.22
N VAL A 19 -3.33 -38.20 2.66
CA VAL A 19 -3.88 -37.20 1.72
C VAL A 19 -4.38 -35.95 2.44
N VAL A 20 -4.67 -35.99 3.73
CA VAL A 20 -5.22 -34.84 4.50
C VAL A 20 -4.12 -33.88 5.05
N VAL A 21 -2.85 -34.24 4.97
CA VAL A 21 -1.75 -33.44 5.58
C VAL A 21 -0.98 -32.58 4.57
N SER A 22 -1.40 -32.52 3.32
CA SER A 22 -0.83 -31.56 2.35
C SER A 22 -1.60 -30.26 2.30
N SER A 23 -1.97 -29.69 3.44
CA SER A 23 -2.24 -28.27 3.52
C SER A 23 -0.90 -27.56 3.31
N VAL A 24 -0.61 -27.20 2.07
CA VAL A 24 0.45 -26.26 1.75
C VAL A 24 0.13 -24.99 2.54
N ALA A 25 0.83 -24.79 3.65
CA ALA A 25 0.84 -23.50 4.31
C ALA A 25 1.44 -22.53 3.30
N ILE A 26 0.61 -21.82 2.54
CA ILE A 26 1.05 -20.68 1.74
C ILE A 26 1.55 -19.70 2.78
N SER A 27 2.86 -19.61 2.90
CA SER A 27 3.49 -18.58 3.74
C SER A 27 3.01 -17.23 3.23
N ALA A 28 2.33 -16.49 4.10
CA ALA A 28 1.92 -15.14 3.76
C ALA A 28 3.15 -14.33 3.34
N GLN A 29 3.03 -13.59 2.24
CA GLN A 29 4.11 -12.72 1.77
C GLN A 29 4.46 -11.70 2.87
N ASP A 30 5.73 -11.64 3.26
CA ASP A 30 6.22 -10.51 4.04
C ASP A 30 6.40 -9.29 3.12
N LYS A 31 5.40 -8.42 3.08
CA LYS A 31 5.41 -7.20 2.24
C LYS A 31 6.60 -6.29 2.51
N TYR A 32 7.18 -6.33 3.72
CA TYR A 32 8.30 -5.49 4.10
C TYR A 32 9.64 -5.92 3.49
N THR A 33 9.70 -7.09 2.86
CA THR A 33 10.88 -7.53 2.09
C THR A 33 10.91 -6.97 0.67
N LEU A 34 9.80 -6.39 0.20
CA LEU A 34 9.69 -5.88 -1.17
C LEU A 34 10.51 -4.62 -1.38
N LYS A 35 11.23 -4.59 -2.51
CA LYS A 35 12.07 -3.47 -2.93
C LYS A 35 11.79 -3.13 -4.39
N LEU A 36 11.80 -1.85 -4.70
CA LEU A 36 11.74 -1.34 -6.06
C LEU A 36 13.13 -0.76 -6.41
N PRO A 37 13.80 -1.22 -7.48
CA PRO A 37 15.09 -0.67 -7.89
C PRO A 37 15.00 0.85 -8.13
N GLY A 38 15.88 1.62 -7.49
CA GLY A 38 15.86 3.10 -7.57
C GLY A 38 14.71 3.80 -6.86
N GLY A 39 13.81 3.04 -6.24
CA GLY A 39 12.67 3.55 -5.46
C GLY A 39 12.88 3.38 -3.96
N VAL A 40 11.77 3.52 -3.24
CA VAL A 40 11.73 3.34 -1.79
C VAL A 40 11.25 1.93 -1.45
N PRO A 41 11.94 1.19 -0.56
CA PRO A 41 11.53 -0.15 -0.19
C PRO A 41 10.27 -0.11 0.68
N PHE A 42 9.45 -1.16 0.62
CA PHE A 42 8.21 -1.23 1.42
C PHE A 42 8.48 -1.12 2.93
N SER A 43 9.63 -1.59 3.39
CA SER A 43 10.04 -1.53 4.80
C SER A 43 10.04 -0.11 5.40
N ASP A 44 10.29 0.92 4.57
CA ASP A 44 10.35 2.31 5.02
C ASP A 44 8.97 2.86 5.41
N TRP A 45 7.88 2.13 5.10
CA TRP A 45 6.49 2.45 5.46
C TRP A 45 5.90 1.57 6.55
N LYS A 46 6.70 0.83 7.27
CA LYS A 46 6.19 0.02 8.39
C LYS A 46 5.38 0.88 9.35
N GLY A 47 4.12 0.45 9.61
CA GLY A 47 3.17 1.18 10.47
C GLY A 47 2.42 2.33 9.77
N TYR A 48 2.46 2.43 8.42
CA TYR A 48 1.73 3.47 7.69
C TYR A 48 0.21 3.40 7.91
N GLU A 49 -0.29 2.26 8.26
CA GLU A 49 -1.71 2.01 8.55
C GLU A 49 -2.23 2.89 9.70
N ASP A 50 -1.35 3.24 10.65
CA ASP A 50 -1.65 4.06 11.82
C ASP A 50 -1.34 5.56 11.60
N TRP A 51 -0.90 5.94 10.40
CA TRP A 51 -0.58 7.33 10.12
C TRP A 51 -1.83 8.20 10.01
N ARG A 52 -1.64 9.49 10.23
CA ARG A 52 -2.75 10.45 10.21
C ARG A 52 -3.18 10.76 8.78
N LEU A 53 -4.50 10.81 8.59
CA LEU A 53 -5.10 11.24 7.32
C LEU A 53 -4.66 12.66 6.95
N ILE A 54 -4.11 12.84 5.75
CA ILE A 54 -3.90 14.14 5.11
C ILE A 54 -5.17 14.54 4.35
N SER A 55 -5.64 13.69 3.46
CA SER A 55 -6.76 13.96 2.57
C SER A 55 -7.37 12.66 2.03
N THR A 56 -8.52 12.79 1.39
CA THR A 56 -9.13 11.74 0.57
C THR A 56 -9.32 12.24 -0.85
N SER A 57 -9.41 11.34 -1.81
CA SER A 57 -9.84 11.67 -3.16
C SER A 57 -10.55 10.47 -3.80
N LYS A 58 -11.32 10.74 -4.85
CA LYS A 58 -12.07 9.73 -5.58
C LYS A 58 -11.90 9.94 -7.08
N THR A 59 -11.75 8.85 -7.81
CA THR A 59 -12.01 8.73 -9.26
C THR A 59 -13.15 7.74 -9.46
N ASP A 60 -13.63 7.55 -10.69
CA ASP A 60 -14.73 6.63 -10.94
C ASP A 60 -14.43 5.20 -10.48
N ASP A 61 -13.17 4.79 -10.57
CA ASP A 61 -12.70 3.43 -10.29
C ASP A 61 -11.86 3.28 -9.01
N ARG A 62 -11.65 4.36 -8.25
CA ARG A 62 -10.79 4.34 -7.03
C ARG A 62 -11.30 5.27 -5.94
N LEU A 63 -11.38 4.73 -4.73
CA LEU A 63 -11.40 5.50 -3.49
C LEU A 63 -9.99 5.55 -2.92
N LYS A 64 -9.53 6.73 -2.50
CA LYS A 64 -8.15 7.00 -2.11
C LYS A 64 -8.10 7.67 -0.76
N VAL A 65 -7.24 7.14 0.10
CA VAL A 65 -6.86 7.75 1.39
C VAL A 65 -5.38 8.09 1.33
N ILE A 66 -5.05 9.33 1.68
CA ILE A 66 -3.69 9.85 1.73
C ILE A 66 -3.31 10.06 3.19
N LEU A 67 -2.33 9.28 3.64
CA LEU A 67 -1.84 9.25 5.02
C LEU A 67 -0.46 9.89 5.09
N GLY A 68 -0.15 10.52 6.21
CA GLY A 68 1.16 11.12 6.46
C GLY A 68 1.74 10.72 7.80
N ASN A 69 3.05 10.52 7.83
CA ASN A 69 3.77 10.27 9.06
C ASN A 69 3.78 11.52 9.98
N PRO A 70 4.17 11.39 11.25
CA PRO A 70 4.20 12.53 12.18
C PRO A 70 4.99 13.73 11.66
N THR A 71 6.09 13.51 10.94
CA THR A 71 6.95 14.57 10.40
C THR A 71 6.20 15.46 9.42
N ILE A 72 5.56 14.88 8.39
CA ILE A 72 4.83 15.68 7.40
C ILE A 72 3.58 16.32 7.99
N ILE A 73 2.91 15.66 8.93
CA ILE A 73 1.74 16.24 9.62
C ILE A 73 2.14 17.47 10.43
N ALA A 74 3.27 17.43 11.14
CA ALA A 74 3.80 18.61 11.85
C ALA A 74 4.15 19.74 10.88
N ALA A 75 4.75 19.42 9.73
CA ALA A 75 5.06 20.39 8.69
C ALA A 75 3.81 21.08 8.14
N PHE A 76 2.76 20.35 7.82
CA PHE A 76 1.48 20.94 7.39
C PHE A 76 0.90 21.88 8.44
N LYS A 77 0.92 21.50 9.72
CA LYS A 77 0.42 22.32 10.82
C LYS A 77 1.24 23.61 11.01
N SER A 78 2.50 23.63 10.60
CA SER A 78 3.36 24.82 10.62
C SER A 78 3.22 25.70 9.37
N GLY A 79 2.29 25.36 8.46
CA GLY A 79 1.99 26.12 7.24
C GLY A 79 2.79 25.73 6.00
N ILE A 80 3.57 24.66 6.06
CA ILE A 80 4.28 24.12 4.89
C ILE A 80 3.26 23.34 4.01
N PRO A 81 3.33 23.45 2.69
CA PRO A 81 4.23 24.26 1.85
C PRO A 81 3.71 25.68 1.57
N GLY A 82 2.60 26.08 2.15
CA GLY A 82 1.94 27.37 1.91
C GLY A 82 2.82 28.59 2.24
N ASN A 83 3.80 28.43 3.13
CA ASN A 83 4.78 29.44 3.49
C ASN A 83 6.04 29.45 2.59
N GLY A 84 6.03 28.69 1.48
CA GLY A 84 7.13 28.58 0.53
C GLY A 84 8.30 27.70 0.98
N LYS A 85 8.22 27.08 2.16
CA LYS A 85 9.26 26.16 2.64
C LYS A 85 9.02 24.75 2.14
N PRO A 86 10.07 23.98 1.83
CA PRO A 86 9.93 22.56 1.49
C PRO A 86 9.57 21.74 2.72
N PHE A 87 8.99 20.56 2.50
CA PHE A 87 8.80 19.58 3.58
C PHE A 87 10.17 19.10 4.12
N PRO A 88 10.26 18.88 5.43
CA PRO A 88 11.50 18.40 6.05
C PRO A 88 11.85 16.99 5.60
N GLU A 89 13.14 16.66 5.67
CA GLU A 89 13.66 15.31 5.46
C GLU A 89 12.92 14.30 6.34
N GLY A 90 12.69 13.09 5.83
CA GLY A 90 11.91 12.07 6.52
C GLY A 90 10.39 12.27 6.49
N SER A 91 9.88 13.29 5.76
CA SER A 91 8.45 13.39 5.46
C SER A 91 8.02 12.22 4.60
N LYS A 92 6.96 11.51 4.98
CA LYS A 92 6.46 10.35 4.27
C LYS A 92 4.96 10.42 4.04
N ILE A 93 4.54 9.97 2.85
CA ILE A 93 3.13 9.88 2.45
C ILE A 93 2.86 8.46 1.96
N ALA A 94 1.75 7.88 2.43
CA ALA A 94 1.19 6.65 1.88
C ALA A 94 -0.19 6.96 1.28
N LYS A 95 -0.40 6.61 0.01
CA LYS A 95 -1.71 6.67 -0.64
C LYS A 95 -2.22 5.25 -0.83
N VAL A 96 -3.30 4.92 -0.15
CA VAL A 96 -3.97 3.62 -0.24
C VAL A 96 -5.17 3.76 -1.15
N GLN A 97 -5.34 2.85 -2.11
CA GLN A 97 -6.41 2.88 -3.08
C GLN A 97 -7.21 1.58 -3.08
N TRP A 98 -8.54 1.72 -3.13
CA TRP A 98 -9.47 0.60 -3.25
C TRP A 98 -10.37 0.78 -4.46
N LYS A 99 -10.80 -0.33 -5.05
CA LYS A 99 -11.98 -0.34 -5.92
C LYS A 99 -13.20 -0.01 -5.04
N PRO A 100 -14.07 0.90 -5.48
CA PRO A 100 -15.29 1.21 -4.73
C PRO A 100 -16.39 0.16 -4.98
N LYS A 101 -17.27 0.01 -4.01
CA LYS A 101 -18.60 -0.60 -4.20
C LYS A 101 -19.68 0.30 -3.66
N LYS A 102 -20.91 0.13 -4.17
CA LYS A 102 -22.08 0.75 -3.59
C LYS A 102 -22.50 0.04 -2.34
N SER A 103 -22.81 0.79 -1.29
CA SER A 103 -23.38 0.29 -0.03
C SER A 103 -24.69 1.01 0.25
N THR A 104 -25.66 0.25 0.75
CA THR A 104 -26.98 0.72 1.19
C THR A 104 -27.13 0.68 2.71
N GLU A 105 -26.06 0.40 3.44
CA GLU A 105 -26.07 0.36 4.92
C GLU A 105 -26.22 1.75 5.54
N ALA A 106 -25.89 2.82 4.80
CA ALA A 106 -26.20 4.20 5.17
C ALA A 106 -27.64 4.57 4.77
N PRO A 107 -28.20 5.69 5.25
CA PRO A 107 -29.55 6.17 4.87
C PRO A 107 -29.70 6.44 3.36
N PHE A 108 -28.63 6.51 2.62
CA PHE A 108 -28.59 6.70 1.15
C PHE A 108 -27.42 5.91 0.59
N VAL A 109 -27.45 5.66 -0.74
CA VAL A 109 -26.40 4.91 -1.42
C VAL A 109 -25.08 5.68 -1.40
N VAL A 110 -24.04 5.05 -0.87
CA VAL A 110 -22.68 5.62 -0.78
C VAL A 110 -21.65 4.71 -1.45
N ASP A 111 -20.53 5.29 -1.86
CA ASP A 111 -19.36 4.51 -2.27
C ASP A 111 -18.52 4.20 -1.03
N VAL A 112 -18.20 2.93 -0.85
CA VAL A 112 -17.33 2.44 0.21
C VAL A 112 -16.14 1.66 -0.38
N PRO A 113 -15.00 1.56 0.35
CA PRO A 113 -13.91 0.69 -0.06
C PRO A 113 -14.38 -0.76 -0.17
N ASP A 114 -13.96 -1.44 -1.24
CA ASP A 114 -14.21 -2.86 -1.45
C ASP A 114 -12.88 -3.62 -1.50
N THR A 115 -12.29 -3.74 -2.68
CA THR A 115 -11.05 -4.48 -2.88
C THR A 115 -9.86 -3.54 -2.89
N LEU A 116 -8.83 -3.81 -2.07
CA LEU A 116 -7.56 -3.12 -2.14
C LEU A 116 -6.96 -3.28 -3.54
N ALA A 117 -6.50 -2.19 -4.13
CA ALA A 117 -5.95 -2.19 -5.48
C ALA A 117 -4.44 -1.97 -5.48
N ASP A 118 -4.00 -0.89 -4.87
CA ASP A 118 -2.60 -0.50 -4.90
C ASP A 118 -2.22 0.46 -3.77
N LEU A 119 -0.92 0.56 -3.52
CA LEU A 119 -0.30 1.49 -2.58
C LEU A 119 0.73 2.34 -3.30
N PHE A 120 0.70 3.64 -3.05
CA PHE A 120 1.74 4.56 -3.51
C PHE A 120 2.44 5.19 -2.32
N PHE A 121 3.75 5.29 -2.43
CA PHE A 121 4.58 5.85 -1.38
C PHE A 121 5.43 7.00 -1.89
N MET A 122 5.59 8.04 -1.05
CA MET A 122 6.53 9.14 -1.25
C MET A 122 7.35 9.35 0.02
N GLU A 123 8.66 9.55 -0.14
CA GLU A 123 9.57 9.89 0.96
C GLU A 123 10.46 11.06 0.58
N LYS A 124 10.58 12.05 1.46
CA LYS A 124 11.54 13.14 1.33
C LYS A 124 12.88 12.69 1.86
N ASP A 125 13.83 12.53 0.94
CA ASP A 125 15.24 12.25 1.22
C ASP A 125 16.09 12.87 0.09
N SER A 126 16.54 14.10 0.31
CA SER A 126 17.25 14.88 -0.71
C SER A 126 18.64 14.31 -1.04
N LYS A 127 19.19 13.45 -0.17
CA LYS A 127 20.46 12.76 -0.44
C LYS A 127 20.28 11.58 -1.39
N ARG A 128 19.19 10.82 -1.21
CA ARG A 128 18.88 9.65 -2.06
C ARG A 128 18.24 10.05 -3.39
N PHE A 129 17.47 11.14 -3.41
CA PHE A 129 16.64 11.53 -4.55
C PHE A 129 16.88 12.97 -5.04
N PRO A 130 18.14 13.39 -5.29
CA PRO A 130 18.43 14.79 -5.68
C PRO A 130 17.76 15.20 -6.99
N GLU A 131 17.63 14.28 -7.94
CA GLU A 131 17.09 14.54 -9.28
C GLU A 131 15.57 14.73 -9.33
N THR A 132 14.87 14.37 -8.24
CA THR A 132 13.40 14.42 -8.15
C THR A 132 12.91 15.45 -7.12
N GLY A 133 13.71 16.46 -6.86
CA GLY A 133 13.41 17.48 -5.86
C GLY A 133 13.46 16.95 -4.42
N GLY A 134 14.20 15.88 -4.20
CA GLY A 134 14.33 15.22 -2.90
C GLY A 134 13.24 14.19 -2.60
N TRP A 135 12.37 13.86 -3.55
CA TRP A 135 11.29 12.90 -3.32
C TRP A 135 11.52 11.57 -4.00
N GLY A 136 11.56 10.50 -3.21
CA GLY A 136 11.49 9.12 -3.69
C GLY A 136 10.04 8.66 -3.83
N TYR A 137 9.78 7.77 -4.79
CA TYR A 137 8.46 7.24 -5.10
C TYR A 137 8.50 5.73 -5.18
N ALA A 138 7.40 5.07 -4.83
CA ALA A 138 7.16 3.65 -5.10
C ALA A 138 5.67 3.39 -5.28
N GLN A 139 5.37 2.35 -6.07
CA GLN A 139 4.03 1.78 -6.20
C GLN A 139 4.11 0.28 -6.00
N PHE A 140 3.10 -0.27 -5.32
CA PHE A 140 2.93 -1.70 -5.11
C PHE A 140 1.49 -2.06 -5.44
N ASP A 141 1.30 -2.89 -6.46
CA ASP A 141 0.02 -3.42 -6.85
C ASP A 141 -0.36 -4.58 -5.92
N TYR A 142 -1.64 -4.67 -5.57
CA TYR A 142 -2.16 -5.73 -4.72
C TYR A 142 -2.98 -6.72 -5.53
N ASP A 143 -2.64 -8.00 -5.43
CA ASP A 143 -3.45 -9.09 -5.95
C ASP A 143 -4.32 -9.69 -4.83
N PRO A 144 -5.65 -9.50 -4.87
CA PRO A 144 -6.55 -10.02 -3.85
C PRO A 144 -6.69 -11.55 -3.91
N ALA A 145 -6.39 -12.20 -5.04
CA ALA A 145 -6.50 -13.65 -5.17
C ALA A 145 -5.40 -14.39 -4.41
N SER A 146 -4.19 -13.82 -4.40
CA SER A 146 -3.03 -14.35 -3.68
C SER A 146 -2.73 -13.63 -2.38
N ALA A 147 -3.41 -12.52 -2.10
CA ALA A 147 -3.13 -11.60 -0.98
C ALA A 147 -1.67 -11.12 -0.96
N THR A 148 -1.10 -10.85 -2.14
CA THR A 148 0.30 -10.43 -2.30
C THR A 148 0.43 -9.06 -2.95
N TYR A 149 1.58 -8.43 -2.70
CA TYR A 149 1.98 -7.18 -3.35
C TYR A 149 3.07 -7.44 -4.38
N THR A 150 3.02 -6.70 -5.48
CA THR A 150 4.05 -6.71 -6.52
C THR A 150 4.54 -5.28 -6.74
N PRO A 151 5.87 -5.02 -6.70
CA PRO A 151 6.40 -3.72 -7.06
C PRO A 151 6.08 -3.37 -8.51
N ASP A 152 5.40 -2.25 -8.75
CA ASP A 152 5.16 -1.75 -10.10
C ASP A 152 6.41 -1.00 -10.60
N LYS A 153 7.00 -1.50 -11.68
CA LYS A 153 8.17 -0.88 -12.32
C LYS A 153 7.86 0.51 -12.89
N ALA A 154 6.61 0.77 -13.27
CA ALA A 154 6.16 2.09 -13.71
C ALA A 154 6.06 3.09 -12.55
N GLY A 155 5.88 2.62 -11.31
CA GLY A 155 5.91 3.42 -10.10
C GLY A 155 7.30 3.86 -9.65
N THR A 156 8.30 3.79 -10.52
CA THR A 156 9.67 4.24 -10.25
C THR A 156 9.72 5.76 -9.97
N PRO A 157 10.79 6.26 -9.34
CA PRO A 157 10.97 7.69 -9.09
C PRO A 157 10.66 8.56 -10.31
N THR A 158 11.06 8.12 -11.50
CA THR A 158 10.83 8.85 -12.75
C THR A 158 9.32 9.01 -13.05
N CYS A 159 8.53 7.97 -12.94
CA CYS A 159 7.09 8.04 -13.24
C CYS A 159 6.34 8.88 -12.19
N GLY A 160 6.65 8.70 -10.90
CA GLY A 160 6.12 9.54 -9.83
C GLY A 160 6.44 11.02 -10.07
N GLN A 161 7.68 11.32 -10.41
CA GLN A 161 8.15 12.68 -10.67
C GLN A 161 7.43 13.34 -11.85
N VAL A 162 7.18 12.64 -12.96
CA VAL A 162 6.46 13.18 -14.14
C VAL A 162 5.10 13.78 -13.77
N CYS A 163 4.38 13.16 -12.86
CA CYS A 163 3.11 13.70 -12.35
C CYS A 163 3.33 14.81 -11.33
N HIS A 164 4.20 14.60 -10.35
CA HIS A 164 4.35 15.46 -9.19
C HIS A 164 5.09 16.78 -9.50
N VAL A 165 5.89 16.85 -10.57
CA VAL A 165 6.53 18.10 -11.01
C VAL A 165 5.50 19.20 -11.31
N LYS A 166 4.26 18.86 -11.67
CA LYS A 166 3.18 19.82 -11.93
C LYS A 166 2.82 20.66 -10.69
N VAL A 167 3.16 20.18 -9.51
CA VAL A 167 2.92 20.86 -8.24
C VAL A 167 4.22 21.16 -7.50
N LYS A 168 5.32 21.39 -8.23
CA LYS A 168 6.64 21.74 -7.68
C LYS A 168 6.56 22.93 -6.68
N ALA A 169 5.72 23.93 -6.96
CA ALA A 169 5.50 25.06 -6.07
C ALA A 169 4.94 24.68 -4.69
N LYS A 170 4.38 23.46 -4.55
CA LYS A 170 3.90 22.89 -3.30
C LYS A 170 4.82 21.76 -2.80
N ASP A 171 6.10 21.86 -3.13
CA ASP A 171 7.11 20.84 -2.88
C ASP A 171 6.61 19.43 -3.30
N TYR A 172 6.05 19.33 -4.51
CA TYR A 172 5.60 18.09 -5.16
C TYR A 172 4.42 17.37 -4.49
N VAL A 173 3.70 18.00 -3.56
CA VAL A 173 2.57 17.37 -2.85
C VAL A 173 1.24 17.94 -3.34
N PHE A 174 0.37 17.10 -3.91
CA PHE A 174 -0.91 17.50 -4.52
C PHE A 174 -1.94 17.98 -3.50
N HIS A 175 -2.12 17.23 -2.42
CA HIS A 175 -3.24 17.43 -1.51
C HIS A 175 -2.83 18.22 -0.27
N PRO A 176 -3.56 19.29 0.06
CA PRO A 176 -3.36 20.01 1.31
C PRO A 176 -3.87 19.17 2.50
N TYR A 177 -3.36 19.44 3.68
CA TYR A 177 -3.89 18.89 4.92
C TYR A 177 -5.25 19.48 5.21
N GLN A 178 -6.26 18.64 5.31
CA GLN A 178 -7.65 19.08 5.51
C GLN A 178 -7.87 19.57 6.94
N THR A 179 -8.61 20.66 7.08
CA THR A 179 -9.09 21.17 8.36
C THR A 179 -10.04 20.18 9.01
N ARG A 180 -9.90 19.96 10.31
CA ARG A 180 -10.75 19.10 11.11
C ARG A 180 -10.61 19.43 12.60
#